data_da67948911f943da7996ff180e4afc49
#
_entry.id   da67948911f943da7996ff180e4afc49
#
_cell.length_a   1.000
_cell.length_b   1.000
_cell.length_c   1.000
_cell.angle_alpha   90.00
_cell.angle_beta   90.00
_cell.angle_gamma   90.00
#
_symmetry.space_group_name_H-M   'P 1'
#
loop_
_entity.id
_entity.type
_entity.pdbx_description
1 polymer ?
#
loop_
_entity_poly.entity_id
_entity_poly.type
_entity_poly.pdbx_seq_one_letter_code
_entity_poly.pdbx_strand_id
1 'polypeptide(L)'
;MSEVEFKKHRVFRETQDVIFYDISVDESNAADLVVHTGTAISPPDDTVGAKQFYLHKYQDDYNRVVSGQRTFELINFDWKYRYHIVHLNRQSGALMIPTHTYHRSVSGDTGSIVINQAIRKEGFDAKYEFIPVSSASDKLLYDILLNEKPIVHTLGE
;
A
#
# COMPACT_ATOMS: atom_id res chain seq x y z
N MET A 1 18.19 -4.85 -7.45
CA MET A 1 17.33 -3.71 -7.07
C MET A 1 16.01 -4.27 -6.55
N SER A 2 15.52 -3.75 -5.42
CA SER A 2 14.23 -4.19 -4.87
C SER A 2 13.09 -3.66 -5.74
N GLU A 3 12.09 -4.50 -5.98
CA GLU A 3 10.85 -4.11 -6.66
C GLU A 3 9.95 -3.31 -5.72
N VAL A 4 10.11 -3.49 -4.41
CA VAL A 4 9.44 -2.72 -3.38
C VAL A 4 10.31 -1.52 -3.00
N GLU A 5 9.76 -0.32 -3.13
CA GLU A 5 10.46 0.93 -2.89
C GLU A 5 9.81 1.73 -1.77
N PHE A 6 10.64 2.44 -1.01
CA PHE A 6 10.21 3.32 0.07
C PHE A 6 10.74 4.74 -0.16
N LYS A 7 9.88 5.72 0.01
CA LYS A 7 10.26 7.12 0.11
C LYS A 7 10.49 7.46 1.57
N LYS A 8 11.75 7.61 1.97
CA LYS A 8 12.09 7.99 3.34
C LYS A 8 11.68 9.44 3.60
N HIS A 9 11.13 9.67 4.77
CA HIS A 9 10.98 11.03 5.27
C HIS A 9 12.33 11.55 5.77
N ARG A 10 12.50 12.85 5.79
CA ARG A 10 13.72 13.48 6.31
C ARG A 10 13.40 14.52 7.37
N VAL A 11 14.29 14.65 8.34
CA VAL A 11 14.20 15.74 9.30
C VAL A 11 14.68 17.03 8.61
N PHE A 12 13.83 18.03 8.55
CA PHE A 12 14.25 19.34 8.03
C PHE A 12 14.41 20.39 9.14
N ARG A 13 13.87 20.13 10.30
CA ARG A 13 13.97 21.03 11.45
C ARG A 13 13.80 20.22 12.73
N GLU A 14 14.54 20.60 13.77
CA GLU A 14 14.46 19.98 15.07
C GLU A 14 14.59 21.04 16.15
N THR A 15 13.73 21.00 17.13
CA THR A 15 13.78 21.83 18.33
C THR A 15 13.70 20.92 19.56
N GLN A 16 13.76 21.47 20.76
CA GLN A 16 13.62 20.65 21.96
C GLN A 16 12.29 19.91 21.96
N ASP A 17 12.36 18.58 22.02
CA ASP A 17 11.21 17.67 22.10
C ASP A 17 10.30 17.68 20.85
N VAL A 18 10.70 18.36 19.75
CA VAL A 18 9.90 18.42 18.53
C VAL A 18 10.77 18.16 17.31
N ILE A 19 10.33 17.26 16.46
CA ILE A 19 10.98 16.96 15.18
C ILE A 19 10.00 17.29 14.06
N PHE A 20 10.47 18.03 13.07
CA PHE A 20 9.70 18.37 11.88
C PHE A 20 10.20 17.53 10.70
N TYR A 21 9.37 16.66 10.20
CA TYR A 21 9.69 15.82 9.05
C TYR A 21 9.16 16.42 7.76
N ASP A 22 10.00 16.38 6.73
CA ASP A 22 9.56 16.63 5.37
C ASP A 22 9.09 15.30 4.78
N ILE A 23 7.82 15.24 4.41
CA ILE A 23 7.18 14.05 3.83
C ILE A 23 6.71 14.31 2.40
N SER A 24 7.26 15.32 1.74
CA SER A 24 6.88 15.67 0.37
C SER A 24 7.10 14.50 -0.58
N VAL A 25 6.15 14.29 -1.46
CA VAL A 25 6.26 13.39 -2.61
C VAL A 25 6.13 14.24 -3.87
N ASP A 26 7.18 14.23 -4.70
CA ASP A 26 7.19 15.00 -5.93
C ASP A 26 6.04 14.53 -6.84
N GLU A 27 5.40 15.49 -7.50
CA GLU A 27 4.28 15.24 -8.42
C GLU A 27 2.99 14.74 -7.77
N SER A 28 2.93 14.55 -6.46
CA SER A 28 1.67 14.18 -5.79
C SER A 28 0.62 15.27 -6.03
N ASN A 29 -0.54 14.84 -6.52
CA ASN A 29 -1.66 15.73 -6.84
C ASN A 29 -2.95 15.31 -6.14
N ALA A 30 -2.89 14.34 -5.24
CA ALA A 30 -4.00 13.90 -4.41
C ALA A 30 -3.48 13.32 -3.10
N ALA A 31 -4.23 13.49 -2.02
CA ALA A 31 -3.86 12.94 -0.73
C ALA A 31 -5.11 12.43 0.00
N ASP A 32 -4.99 11.23 0.54
CA ASP A 32 -6.03 10.59 1.31
C ASP A 32 -5.54 10.30 2.72
N LEU A 33 -6.41 10.53 3.69
CA LEU A 33 -6.22 10.05 5.06
C LEU A 33 -7.07 8.79 5.24
N VAL A 34 -6.41 7.65 5.45
CA VAL A 34 -7.09 6.35 5.53
C VAL A 34 -7.02 5.82 6.94
N VAL A 35 -8.17 5.74 7.60
CA VAL A 35 -8.27 5.32 9.00
C VAL A 35 -8.87 3.92 9.07
N HIS A 36 -8.10 2.98 9.63
CA HIS A 36 -8.59 1.64 9.94
C HIS A 36 -8.90 1.54 11.44
N THR A 37 -10.06 1.03 11.78
CA THR A 37 -10.46 0.75 13.15
C THR A 37 -10.20 -0.73 13.45
N GLY A 38 -9.39 -1.02 14.48
CA GLY A 38 -9.02 -2.39 14.81
C GLY A 38 -8.31 -3.09 13.66
N THR A 39 -8.56 -4.39 13.52
CA THR A 39 -7.95 -5.25 12.49
C THR A 39 -8.61 -5.14 11.12
N ALA A 40 -9.09 -3.97 10.76
CA ALA A 40 -9.76 -3.74 9.47
C ALA A 40 -8.92 -4.22 8.28
N ILE A 41 -9.59 -4.71 7.26
CA ILE A 41 -9.02 -5.20 6.01
C ILE A 41 -9.53 -4.33 4.87
N SER A 42 -8.65 -3.87 4.00
CA SER A 42 -9.04 -3.02 2.86
C SER A 42 -8.37 -3.49 1.56
N PRO A 43 -9.14 -3.89 0.55
CA PRO A 43 -10.57 -4.13 0.58
C PRO A 43 -10.93 -5.38 1.41
N PRO A 44 -12.15 -5.49 1.90
CA PRO A 44 -12.55 -6.70 2.62
C PRO A 44 -12.58 -7.91 1.69
N ASP A 45 -12.58 -9.11 2.27
CA ASP A 45 -12.80 -10.33 1.49
C ASP A 45 -14.18 -10.27 0.83
N ASP A 46 -14.32 -10.99 -0.27
CA ASP A 46 -15.61 -11.05 -0.96
C ASP A 46 -16.64 -11.95 -0.24
N THR A 47 -17.82 -12.08 -0.82
CA THR A 47 -18.93 -12.84 -0.19
C THR A 47 -18.67 -14.34 -0.08
N VAL A 48 -17.69 -14.88 -0.82
CA VAL A 48 -17.29 -16.29 -0.74
C VAL A 48 -16.02 -16.50 0.06
N GLY A 49 -15.51 -15.44 0.71
CA GLY A 49 -14.32 -15.50 1.55
C GLY A 49 -12.99 -15.40 0.80
N ALA A 50 -13.01 -15.03 -0.48
CA ALA A 50 -11.79 -14.83 -1.24
C ALA A 50 -11.20 -13.43 -1.00
N LYS A 51 -9.87 -13.34 -0.96
CA LYS A 51 -9.18 -12.06 -0.87
C LYS A 51 -9.49 -11.18 -2.06
N GLN A 52 -9.76 -9.92 -1.80
CA GLN A 52 -9.91 -8.89 -2.81
C GLN A 52 -8.74 -7.92 -2.77
N PHE A 53 -8.45 -7.31 -3.91
CA PHE A 53 -7.35 -6.36 -4.08
C PHE A 53 -7.87 -5.12 -4.81
N TYR A 54 -7.25 -3.97 -4.52
CA TYR A 54 -7.34 -2.81 -5.40
C TYR A 54 -6.28 -2.91 -6.49
N LEU A 55 -6.60 -2.41 -7.67
CA LEU A 55 -5.69 -2.33 -8.81
C LEU A 55 -5.88 -0.97 -9.48
N HIS A 56 -4.86 -0.12 -9.38
CA HIS A 56 -4.91 1.18 -10.02
C HIS A 56 -4.18 1.16 -11.37
N LYS A 57 -4.86 1.59 -12.40
CA LYS A 57 -4.28 1.71 -13.76
C LYS A 57 -3.66 3.09 -13.98
N TYR A 58 -4.17 4.11 -13.29
CA TYR A 58 -3.80 5.51 -13.51
C TYR A 58 -3.44 6.25 -12.22
N GLN A 59 -3.04 5.52 -11.19
CA GLN A 59 -2.62 6.11 -9.93
C GLN A 59 -1.46 5.34 -9.35
N ASP A 60 -0.38 6.05 -9.00
CA ASP A 60 0.65 5.54 -8.10
C ASP A 60 0.31 5.98 -6.67
N ASP A 61 0.54 5.11 -5.71
CA ASP A 61 0.34 5.39 -4.31
C ASP A 61 1.67 5.54 -3.56
N TYR A 62 1.69 6.43 -2.59
CA TYR A 62 2.75 6.51 -1.58
C TYR A 62 2.09 6.48 -0.21
N ASN A 63 2.08 5.31 0.42
CA ASN A 63 1.40 5.06 1.69
C ASN A 63 2.35 5.17 2.86
N ARG A 64 2.08 6.10 3.77
CA ARG A 64 2.86 6.36 4.97
C ARG A 64 2.01 6.10 6.21
N VAL A 65 2.48 5.21 7.09
CA VAL A 65 1.83 5.00 8.40
C VAL A 65 2.23 6.15 9.32
N VAL A 66 1.24 6.81 9.89
CA VAL A 66 1.44 7.85 10.91
C VAL A 66 1.07 7.36 12.31
N SER A 67 0.25 6.32 12.40
CA SER A 67 -0.12 5.69 13.68
C SER A 67 -0.44 4.22 13.48
N GLY A 68 -0.02 3.38 14.41
CA GLY A 68 -0.26 1.95 14.37
C GLY A 68 0.64 1.21 13.39
N GLN A 69 0.18 0.08 12.91
CA GLN A 69 0.88 -0.78 11.97
C GLN A 69 -0.06 -1.24 10.88
N ARG A 70 0.44 -1.31 9.67
CA ARG A 70 -0.33 -1.81 8.53
C ARG A 70 0.51 -2.73 7.67
N THR A 71 -0.04 -3.90 7.35
CA THR A 71 0.59 -4.88 6.48
C THR A 71 -0.06 -4.81 5.11
N PHE A 72 0.76 -4.63 4.08
CA PHE A 72 0.33 -4.65 2.68
C PHE A 72 0.71 -5.96 2.02
N GLU A 73 -0.20 -6.51 1.25
CA GLU A 73 0.12 -7.56 0.27
C GLU A 73 0.16 -6.91 -1.10
N LEU A 74 1.27 -7.11 -1.82
CA LEU A 74 1.49 -6.56 -3.16
C LEU A 74 1.72 -7.70 -4.15
N ILE A 75 1.00 -7.66 -5.27
CA ILE A 75 1.20 -8.59 -6.38
C ILE A 75 1.29 -7.80 -7.67
N ASN A 76 2.38 -8.00 -8.39
CA ASN A 76 2.58 -7.37 -9.70
C ASN A 76 3.09 -8.43 -10.68
N PHE A 77 2.32 -8.66 -11.75
CA PHE A 77 2.60 -9.73 -12.70
C PHE A 77 3.89 -9.52 -13.50
N ASP A 78 4.36 -8.28 -13.59
CA ASP A 78 5.56 -7.92 -14.35
C ASP A 78 6.85 -8.01 -13.51
N TRP A 79 6.72 -8.18 -12.21
CA TRP A 79 7.88 -8.31 -11.33
C TRP A 79 8.46 -9.71 -11.41
N LYS A 80 9.78 -9.83 -11.25
CA LYS A 80 10.46 -11.11 -11.17
C LYS A 80 9.96 -11.93 -9.98
N TYR A 81 9.87 -11.30 -8.82
CA TYR A 81 9.25 -11.85 -7.62
C TYR A 81 7.91 -11.13 -7.45
N ARG A 82 6.85 -11.82 -7.81
CA ARG A 82 5.54 -11.18 -8.02
C ARG A 82 4.76 -10.90 -6.76
N TYR A 83 5.09 -11.56 -5.65
CA TYR A 83 4.32 -11.51 -4.42
C TYR A 83 5.18 -11.01 -3.26
N HIS A 84 4.76 -9.90 -2.63
CA HIS A 84 5.44 -9.29 -1.51
C HIS A 84 4.47 -9.00 -0.38
N ILE A 85 4.93 -9.16 0.87
CA ILE A 85 4.24 -8.71 2.07
C ILE A 85 5.11 -7.65 2.72
N VAL A 86 4.54 -6.49 2.99
CA VAL A 86 5.26 -5.32 3.52
C VAL A 86 4.62 -4.88 4.82
N HIS A 87 5.38 -4.96 5.91
CA HIS A 87 4.94 -4.49 7.22
C HIS A 87 5.37 -3.05 7.42
N LEU A 88 4.41 -2.13 7.46
CA LEU A 88 4.65 -0.70 7.63
C LEU A 88 4.38 -0.24 9.06
N ASN A 89 5.26 0.63 9.55
CA ASN A 89 5.08 1.42 10.75
C ASN A 89 5.57 2.86 10.50
N ARG A 90 5.59 3.69 11.54
CA ARG A 90 6.01 5.09 11.42
C ARG A 90 7.45 5.28 10.89
N GLN A 91 8.33 4.31 11.13
CA GLN A 91 9.74 4.38 10.73
C GLN A 91 9.98 3.94 9.29
N SER A 92 9.01 3.29 8.66
CA SER A 92 9.20 2.68 7.33
C SER A 92 9.43 3.67 6.20
N GLY A 93 8.92 4.89 6.32
CA GLY A 93 8.77 5.78 5.18
C GLY A 93 7.51 5.47 4.39
N ALA A 94 7.33 6.10 3.24
CA ALA A 94 6.18 5.85 2.38
C ALA A 94 6.46 4.68 1.45
N LEU A 95 5.57 3.69 1.47
CA LEU A 95 5.60 2.57 0.52
C LEU A 95 5.08 3.05 -0.83
N MET A 96 5.89 2.93 -1.86
CA MET A 96 5.49 3.23 -3.24
C MET A 96 4.79 2.02 -3.83
N ILE A 97 3.55 2.20 -4.28
CA ILE A 97 2.78 1.18 -5.00
C ILE A 97 2.53 1.70 -6.41
N PRO A 98 3.27 1.20 -7.40
CA PRO A 98 3.10 1.68 -8.78
C PRO A 98 1.79 1.18 -9.39
N THR A 99 1.37 1.82 -10.47
CA THR A 99 0.24 1.35 -11.27
C THR A 99 0.39 -0.13 -11.62
N HIS A 100 -0.73 -0.82 -11.83
CA HIS A 100 -0.79 -2.25 -12.18
C HIS A 100 -0.28 -3.19 -11.08
N THR A 101 -0.23 -2.71 -9.85
CA THR A 101 0.08 -3.54 -8.67
C THR A 101 -1.20 -3.82 -7.89
N TYR A 102 -1.55 -5.09 -7.77
CA TYR A 102 -2.64 -5.51 -6.89
C TYR A 102 -2.20 -5.31 -5.45
N HIS A 103 -3.04 -4.65 -4.65
CA HIS A 103 -2.71 -4.39 -3.26
C HIS A 103 -3.92 -4.49 -2.34
N ARG A 104 -3.65 -4.95 -1.14
CA ARG A 104 -4.59 -4.97 -0.01
C ARG A 104 -3.82 -4.72 1.27
N SER A 105 -4.50 -4.26 2.29
CA SER A 105 -3.86 -3.98 3.57
C SER A 105 -4.70 -4.45 4.75
N VAL A 106 -3.98 -4.81 5.82
CA VAL A 106 -4.57 -5.25 7.09
C VAL A 106 -3.90 -4.46 8.20
N SER A 107 -4.70 -3.94 9.12
CA SER A 107 -4.19 -3.25 10.31
C SER A 107 -3.87 -4.22 11.43
N GLY A 108 -2.96 -3.81 12.32
CA GLY A 108 -2.79 -4.45 13.62
C GLY A 108 -3.99 -4.20 14.54
N ASP A 109 -3.96 -4.81 15.73
CA ASP A 109 -5.10 -4.85 16.66
C ASP A 109 -5.64 -3.48 17.07
N THR A 110 -4.78 -2.46 17.13
CA THR A 110 -5.16 -1.11 17.53
C THR A 110 -5.59 -0.21 16.38
N GLY A 111 -5.70 -0.78 15.17
CA GLY A 111 -5.96 -0.02 13.97
C GLY A 111 -4.73 0.70 13.45
N SER A 112 -4.92 1.51 12.42
CA SER A 112 -3.84 2.30 11.86
C SER A 112 -4.37 3.51 11.09
N ILE A 113 -3.51 4.52 10.98
CA ILE A 113 -3.77 5.71 10.19
C ILE A 113 -2.66 5.82 9.15
N VAL A 114 -3.06 5.95 7.88
CA VAL A 114 -2.16 6.06 6.74
C VAL A 114 -2.48 7.34 5.98
N ILE A 115 -1.44 8.04 5.55
CA ILE A 115 -1.56 9.10 4.55
C ILE A 115 -1.08 8.51 3.23
N ASN A 116 -1.94 8.55 2.22
CA ASN A 116 -1.59 8.20 0.85
C ASN A 116 -1.36 9.49 0.06
N GLN A 117 -0.14 9.70 -0.41
CA GLN A 117 0.21 10.80 -1.30
C GLN A 117 0.25 10.26 -2.71
N ALA A 118 -0.87 10.38 -3.41
CA ALA A 118 -1.06 9.76 -4.71
C ALA A 118 -0.60 10.64 -5.87
N ILE A 119 -0.20 9.98 -6.96
CA ILE A 119 0.03 10.61 -8.25
C ILE A 119 -1.03 10.07 -9.20
N ARG A 120 -2.02 10.90 -9.50
CA ARG A 120 -3.10 10.57 -10.44
C ARG A 120 -2.72 11.04 -11.84
N LYS A 121 -2.70 10.08 -12.77
CA LYS A 121 -2.26 10.29 -14.15
C LYS A 121 -3.44 10.59 -15.05
N GLU A 122 -3.16 11.08 -16.27
CA GLU A 122 -4.18 11.24 -17.28
C GLU A 122 -4.93 9.90 -17.49
N GLY A 123 -6.24 9.97 -17.55
CA GLY A 123 -7.09 8.77 -17.62
C GLY A 123 -7.65 8.30 -16.28
N PHE A 124 -7.19 8.89 -15.17
CA PHE A 124 -7.73 8.57 -13.85
C PHE A 124 -9.24 8.89 -13.79
N ASP A 125 -10.02 7.90 -13.32
CA ASP A 125 -11.44 8.06 -13.06
C ASP A 125 -11.79 7.29 -11.78
N ALA A 126 -12.13 8.02 -10.73
CA ALA A 126 -12.47 7.45 -9.42
C ALA A 126 -13.57 6.38 -9.50
N LYS A 127 -14.44 6.46 -10.49
CA LYS A 127 -15.51 5.49 -10.70
C LYS A 127 -14.97 4.08 -10.99
N TYR A 128 -13.78 3.97 -11.61
CA TYR A 128 -13.21 2.70 -12.02
C TYR A 128 -11.97 2.29 -11.23
N GLU A 129 -11.24 3.25 -10.65
CA GLU A 129 -9.96 2.98 -9.98
C GLU A 129 -10.11 2.26 -8.64
N PHE A 130 -11.24 2.39 -7.97
CA PHE A 130 -11.43 1.88 -6.61
C PHE A 130 -12.39 0.69 -6.53
N ILE A 131 -12.56 -0.04 -7.63
CA ILE A 131 -13.38 -1.26 -7.65
C ILE A 131 -12.49 -2.43 -7.22
N PRO A 132 -12.85 -3.17 -6.14
CA PRO A 132 -12.09 -4.34 -5.73
C PRO A 132 -12.11 -5.45 -6.78
N VAL A 133 -10.99 -6.15 -6.90
CA VAL A 133 -10.83 -7.33 -7.77
C VAL A 133 -10.73 -8.55 -6.87
N SER A 134 -11.65 -9.51 -7.03
CA SER A 134 -11.61 -10.76 -6.27
C SER A 134 -10.59 -11.72 -6.86
N SER A 135 -9.78 -12.34 -5.96
CA SER A 135 -8.87 -13.42 -6.37
C SER A 135 -9.61 -14.66 -6.90
N ALA A 136 -10.90 -14.82 -6.59
CA ALA A 136 -11.71 -15.89 -7.11
C ALA A 136 -12.08 -15.71 -8.60
N SER A 137 -12.02 -14.47 -9.10
CA SER A 137 -12.38 -14.14 -10.50
C SER A 137 -11.16 -13.88 -11.39
N ASP A 138 -9.96 -13.98 -10.86
CA ASP A 138 -8.71 -13.79 -11.61
C ASP A 138 -7.79 -15.00 -11.39
N LYS A 139 -7.69 -15.85 -12.41
CA LYS A 139 -6.95 -17.11 -12.29
C LYS A 139 -5.48 -16.91 -11.97
N LEU A 140 -4.81 -15.96 -12.61
CA LEU A 140 -3.38 -15.72 -12.36
C LEU A 140 -3.16 -15.20 -10.94
N LEU A 141 -3.97 -14.26 -10.50
CA LEU A 141 -3.92 -13.76 -9.13
C LEU A 141 -4.12 -14.88 -8.12
N TYR A 142 -5.11 -15.72 -8.33
CA TYR A 142 -5.38 -16.88 -7.49
C TYR A 142 -4.18 -17.85 -7.45
N ASP A 143 -3.62 -18.17 -8.61
CA ASP A 143 -2.50 -19.11 -8.71
C ASP A 143 -1.24 -18.55 -7.99
N ILE A 144 -0.98 -17.25 -8.07
CA ILE A 144 0.13 -16.61 -7.36
C ILE A 144 -0.08 -16.72 -5.84
N LEU A 145 -1.26 -16.38 -5.36
CA LEU A 145 -1.58 -16.48 -3.93
C LEU A 145 -1.45 -17.90 -3.39
N LEU A 146 -1.81 -18.89 -4.21
CA LEU A 146 -1.78 -20.28 -3.80
C LEU A 146 -0.37 -20.88 -3.83
N ASN A 147 0.44 -20.53 -4.81
CA ASN A 147 1.66 -21.27 -5.14
C ASN A 147 2.96 -20.49 -4.87
N GLU A 148 2.94 -19.17 -4.82
CA GLU A 148 4.16 -18.38 -4.64
C GLU A 148 4.37 -18.00 -3.18
N LYS A 149 5.59 -18.19 -2.71
CA LYS A 149 5.97 -17.74 -1.36
C LYS A 149 6.28 -16.25 -1.42
N PRO A 150 5.63 -15.43 -0.58
CA PRO A 150 5.89 -14.00 -0.58
C PRO A 150 7.27 -13.65 -0.04
N ILE A 151 7.85 -12.57 -0.56
CA ILE A 151 9.00 -11.92 0.04
C ILE A 151 8.47 -10.95 1.11
N VAL A 152 8.96 -11.09 2.33
CA VAL A 152 8.49 -10.29 3.47
C VAL A 152 9.46 -9.15 3.75
N HIS A 153 8.92 -7.93 3.87
CA HIS A 153 9.68 -6.72 4.18
C HIS A 153 9.20 -6.14 5.51
N THR A 154 10.15 -5.74 6.36
CA THR A 154 9.86 -5.10 7.64
C THR A 154 10.69 -3.83 7.81
N LEU A 155 10.12 -2.82 8.49
CA LEU A 155 10.79 -1.56 8.86
C LEU A 155 11.37 -0.79 7.68
N GLY A 156 10.80 -0.95 6.49
CA GLY A 156 11.21 -0.17 5.33
C GLY A 156 12.55 -0.58 4.72
N GLU A 157 12.89 -1.82 4.83
CA GLU A 157 14.09 -2.40 4.22
C GLU A 157 14.00 -2.40 2.70
#